data_cf61d59815c7a06f3e89d92ff9954533
#
_entry.id   cf61d59815c7a06f3e89d92ff9954533
#
_cell.length_a   1.000
_cell.length_b   1.000
_cell.length_c   1.000
_cell.angle_alpha   90.00
_cell.angle_beta   90.00
_cell.angle_gamma   90.00
#
_symmetry.space_group_name_H-M   'P 1'
#
loop_
_entity.id
_entity.type
_entity.pdbx_description
1 polymer ?
#
loop_
_entity_poly.entity_id
_entity_poly.type
_entity_poly.pdbx_seq_one_letter_code
_entity_poly.pdbx_strand_id
1 'polypeptide(L)'
;QCLVGSEMCIRDRCTTDDPIDDLHWHKVIKADETFDVKVLPAWRPDKAMRINKPEFADYMSKLATVSDVEIHTFEDMKKAIIKRMEYFNEMGCLVSDHGLDYVMYAPASDEEIEKIFEKGLNHEAVTTFECDQYKTAFLLFIAKEYKRLGWVMQLHYGCKRDNNTTMYNKLGPVSYTHLRAHET
;
A
#
# COMPACT_ATOMS: atom_id res chain seq x y z
N GLN A 1 -23.77 12.32 -25.02
CA GLN A 1 -24.18 13.00 -23.78
C GLN A 1 -22.93 13.49 -23.09
N CYS A 2 -22.86 14.77 -22.86
CA CYS A 2 -21.66 15.50 -22.47
C CYS A 2 -21.23 15.09 -21.04
N LEU A 3 -19.97 14.70 -20.86
CA LEU A 3 -19.31 14.47 -19.58
C LEU A 3 -19.28 15.70 -18.64
N VAL A 4 -19.64 16.87 -19.16
CA VAL A 4 -19.66 18.15 -18.44
C VAL A 4 -20.56 18.13 -17.18
N GLY A 5 -21.64 17.36 -17.19
CA GLY A 5 -22.51 17.22 -16.02
C GLY A 5 -21.93 16.34 -14.90
N SER A 6 -21.07 15.39 -15.23
CA SER A 6 -20.40 14.54 -14.24
C SER A 6 -19.16 15.20 -13.63
N GLU A 7 -18.49 16.08 -14.34
CA GLU A 7 -17.33 16.82 -13.79
C GLU A 7 -17.73 17.78 -12.67
N MET A 8 -18.92 18.37 -12.75
CA MET A 8 -19.45 19.23 -11.68
C MET A 8 -19.83 18.48 -10.41
N CYS A 9 -19.92 17.16 -10.46
CA CYS A 9 -20.23 16.31 -9.30
C CYS A 9 -19.00 15.68 -8.64
N ILE A 10 -17.81 15.79 -9.23
CA ILE A 10 -16.57 15.28 -8.63
C ILE A 10 -16.11 16.27 -7.56
N ARG A 11 -16.56 16.04 -6.33
CA ARG A 11 -16.17 16.85 -5.16
C ARG A 11 -15.02 16.26 -4.37
N ASP A 12 -14.70 14.99 -4.59
CA ASP A 12 -13.70 14.26 -3.83
C ASP A 12 -12.69 13.61 -4.77
N ARG A 13 -11.43 13.65 -4.40
CA ARG A 13 -10.34 12.94 -5.07
C ARG A 13 -9.55 12.16 -4.04
N CYS A 14 -9.14 10.94 -4.41
CA CYS A 14 -8.23 10.14 -3.60
C CYS A 14 -6.88 10.09 -4.28
N THR A 15 -5.84 10.30 -3.51
CA THR A 15 -4.45 10.08 -3.90
C THR A 15 -4.06 8.62 -3.62
N THR A 16 -2.81 8.26 -3.80
CA THR A 16 -2.29 6.94 -3.42
C THR A 16 -1.06 7.17 -2.55
N ASP A 17 -1.18 6.85 -1.26
CA ASP A 17 -0.21 7.26 -0.26
C ASP A 17 0.33 6.05 0.51
N ASP A 18 1.62 6.08 0.78
CA ASP A 18 2.31 5.02 1.52
C ASP A 18 2.10 5.21 3.05
N PRO A 19 2.01 4.14 3.84
CA PRO A 19 1.96 4.22 5.32
C PRO A 19 2.95 5.16 5.97
N ILE A 20 4.13 5.35 5.38
CA ILE A 20 5.17 6.22 5.94
C ILE A 20 5.03 7.71 5.54
N ASP A 21 4.09 8.05 4.67
CA ASP A 21 3.90 9.43 4.21
C ASP A 21 3.35 10.32 5.34
N ASP A 22 3.87 11.53 5.43
CA ASP A 22 3.46 12.53 6.42
C ASP A 22 2.16 13.26 6.07
N LEU A 23 1.63 13.03 4.87
CA LEU A 23 0.42 13.65 4.32
C LEU A 23 0.46 15.20 4.37
N HIS A 24 1.65 15.78 4.25
CA HIS A 24 1.85 17.22 4.33
C HIS A 24 0.93 17.99 3.37
N TRP A 25 0.89 17.55 2.10
CA TRP A 25 0.07 18.24 1.09
C TRP A 25 -1.42 18.13 1.35
N HIS A 26 -1.89 17.03 1.91
CA HIS A 26 -3.29 16.90 2.34
C HIS A 26 -3.65 17.91 3.41
N LYS A 27 -2.74 18.17 4.35
CA LYS A 27 -2.93 19.20 5.40
C LYS A 27 -2.98 20.59 4.80
N VAL A 28 -2.07 20.91 3.86
CA VAL A 28 -2.02 22.21 3.18
C VAL A 28 -3.31 22.44 2.38
N ILE A 29 -3.72 21.47 1.57
CA ILE A 29 -4.95 21.58 0.75
C ILE A 29 -6.19 21.70 1.66
N LYS A 30 -6.26 20.91 2.72
CA LYS A 30 -7.39 20.97 3.69
C LYS A 30 -7.51 22.33 4.38
N ALA A 31 -6.42 23.05 4.53
CA ALA A 31 -6.38 24.39 5.15
C ALA A 31 -6.69 25.51 4.16
N ASP A 32 -6.71 25.24 2.85
CA ASP A 32 -7.02 26.23 1.80
C ASP A 32 -8.53 26.33 1.58
N GLU A 33 -9.15 27.36 2.19
CA GLU A 33 -10.59 27.64 2.07
C GLU A 33 -11.02 28.06 0.66
N THR A 34 -10.07 28.35 -0.24
CA THR A 34 -10.36 28.73 -1.62
C THR A 34 -10.48 27.51 -2.55
N PHE A 35 -10.14 26.31 -2.06
CA PHE A 35 -10.15 25.08 -2.83
C PHE A 35 -11.31 24.17 -2.44
N ASP A 36 -12.34 24.09 -3.29
CA ASP A 36 -13.59 23.40 -3.00
C ASP A 36 -13.56 21.87 -3.11
N VAL A 37 -12.47 21.30 -3.69
CA VAL A 37 -12.36 19.86 -3.91
C VAL A 37 -11.68 19.21 -2.70
N LYS A 38 -12.32 18.21 -2.10
CA LYS A 38 -11.69 17.40 -1.07
C LYS A 38 -10.63 16.49 -1.68
N VAL A 39 -9.41 16.56 -1.18
CA VAL A 39 -8.34 15.62 -1.52
C VAL A 39 -8.06 14.76 -0.30
N LEU A 40 -8.38 13.47 -0.42
CA LEU A 40 -8.29 12.49 0.66
C LEU A 40 -7.16 11.49 0.38
N PRO A 41 -6.42 11.05 1.39
CA PRO A 41 -5.43 10.00 1.21
C PRO A 41 -6.11 8.66 0.95
N ALA A 42 -5.50 7.82 0.10
CA ALA A 42 -5.83 6.42 -0.02
C ALA A 42 -4.65 5.57 0.45
N TRP A 43 -4.93 4.63 1.32
CA TRP A 43 -3.95 3.79 1.99
C TRP A 43 -3.39 2.72 1.07
N ARG A 44 -2.07 2.72 0.82
CA ARG A 44 -1.39 1.73 -0.03
C ARG A 44 -0.17 1.11 0.66
N PRO A 45 -0.35 0.01 1.40
CA PRO A 45 0.72 -0.62 2.19
C PRO A 45 1.56 -1.64 1.40
N ASP A 46 1.62 -1.56 0.07
CA ASP A 46 2.26 -2.57 -0.79
C ASP A 46 3.72 -2.83 -0.42
N LYS A 47 4.46 -1.81 0.05
CA LYS A 47 5.86 -1.98 0.44
C LYS A 47 6.01 -2.84 1.69
N ALA A 48 5.06 -2.76 2.63
CA ALA A 48 5.04 -3.62 3.81
C ALA A 48 4.80 -5.10 3.47
N MET A 49 4.24 -5.38 2.28
CA MET A 49 3.98 -6.75 1.81
C MET A 49 5.17 -7.37 1.06
N ARG A 50 6.18 -6.59 0.69
CA ARG A 50 7.28 -7.02 -0.17
C ARG A 50 8.43 -7.63 0.62
N ILE A 51 8.16 -8.62 1.48
CA ILE A 51 9.14 -9.25 2.37
C ILE A 51 10.33 -9.90 1.64
N ASN A 52 10.15 -10.28 0.38
CA ASN A 52 11.18 -10.87 -0.47
C ASN A 52 12.09 -9.84 -1.18
N LYS A 53 11.91 -8.55 -0.91
CA LYS A 53 12.72 -7.48 -1.51
C LYS A 53 13.79 -6.99 -0.53
N PRO A 54 14.98 -6.66 -1.02
CA PRO A 54 16.08 -6.20 -0.17
C PRO A 54 15.75 -4.93 0.62
N GLU A 55 14.83 -4.10 0.12
CA GLU A 55 14.42 -2.85 0.75
C GLU A 55 13.44 -3.05 1.93
N PHE A 56 13.02 -4.29 2.22
CA PHE A 56 12.01 -4.57 3.23
C PHE A 56 12.42 -4.13 4.64
N ALA A 57 13.62 -4.50 5.09
CA ALA A 57 14.11 -4.14 6.42
C ALA A 57 14.29 -2.62 6.58
N ASP A 58 14.79 -1.93 5.53
CA ASP A 58 14.89 -0.48 5.51
C ASP A 58 13.51 0.19 5.59
N TYR A 59 12.51 -0.41 4.92
CA TYR A 59 11.13 0.08 4.99
C TYR A 59 10.54 -0.12 6.40
N MET A 60 10.79 -1.26 7.06
CA MET A 60 10.35 -1.49 8.45
C MET A 60 11.00 -0.48 9.40
N SER A 61 12.26 -0.13 9.21
CA SER A 61 12.95 0.91 9.99
C SER A 61 12.31 2.28 9.83
N LYS A 62 11.93 2.66 8.60
CA LYS A 62 11.20 3.90 8.33
C LYS A 62 9.80 3.89 8.96
N LEU A 63 9.09 2.76 8.83
CA LEU A 63 7.77 2.59 9.45
C LEU A 63 7.85 2.71 10.97
N ALA A 64 8.86 2.11 11.60
CA ALA A 64 9.13 2.24 13.03
C ALA A 64 9.30 3.70 13.44
N THR A 65 10.10 4.46 12.68
CA THR A 65 10.37 5.87 12.94
C THR A 65 9.09 6.71 12.87
N VAL A 66 8.28 6.57 11.80
CA VAL A 66 7.09 7.41 11.61
C VAL A 66 5.91 7.01 12.50
N SER A 67 5.89 5.76 12.96
CA SER A 67 4.87 5.25 13.87
C SER A 67 5.26 5.40 15.34
N ASP A 68 6.53 5.69 15.64
CA ASP A 68 7.08 5.69 16.99
C ASP A 68 6.76 4.35 17.70
N VAL A 69 7.08 3.24 17.01
CA VAL A 69 6.95 1.85 17.47
C VAL A 69 8.19 1.09 17.04
N GLU A 70 8.93 0.50 17.98
CA GLU A 70 10.02 -0.41 17.63
C GLU A 70 9.47 -1.68 16.99
N ILE A 71 10.05 -2.09 15.86
CA ILE A 71 9.58 -3.25 15.09
C ILE A 71 10.65 -4.33 15.13
N HIS A 72 10.42 -5.35 15.94
CA HIS A 72 11.24 -6.55 16.06
C HIS A 72 10.47 -7.81 15.67
N THR A 73 9.15 -7.78 15.78
CA THR A 73 8.24 -8.89 15.56
C THR A 73 7.15 -8.52 14.55
N PHE A 74 6.50 -9.53 13.99
CA PHE A 74 5.33 -9.31 13.13
C PHE A 74 4.20 -8.61 13.90
N GLU A 75 4.05 -8.90 15.21
CA GLU A 75 3.09 -8.23 16.06
C GLU A 75 3.40 -6.73 16.25
N ASP A 76 4.67 -6.36 16.38
CA ASP A 76 5.06 -4.94 16.48
C ASP A 76 4.80 -4.20 15.17
N MET A 77 5.05 -4.85 14.03
CA MET A 77 4.70 -4.31 12.72
C MET A 77 3.20 -4.06 12.61
N LYS A 78 2.35 -5.00 13.08
CA LYS A 78 0.88 -4.79 13.12
C LYS A 78 0.50 -3.56 13.96
N LYS A 79 1.12 -3.37 15.14
CA LYS A 79 0.89 -2.18 15.98
C LYS A 79 1.29 -0.89 15.25
N ALA A 80 2.45 -0.89 14.60
CA ALA A 80 2.92 0.25 13.80
C ALA A 80 1.94 0.61 12.66
N ILE A 81 1.48 -0.40 11.93
CA ILE A 81 0.48 -0.26 10.85
C ILE A 81 -0.83 0.31 11.40
N ILE A 82 -1.37 -0.22 12.51
CA ILE A 82 -2.60 0.29 13.12
C ILE A 82 -2.44 1.77 13.49
N LYS A 83 -1.33 2.15 14.14
CA LYS A 83 -1.07 3.54 14.51
C LYS A 83 -1.04 4.47 13.29
N ARG A 84 -0.47 4.01 12.17
CA ARG A 84 -0.48 4.77 10.91
C ARG A 84 -1.86 4.81 10.27
N MET A 85 -2.63 3.73 10.35
CA MET A 85 -4.02 3.72 9.86
C MET A 85 -4.91 4.70 10.62
N GLU A 86 -4.77 4.81 11.95
CA GLU A 86 -5.50 5.82 12.74
C GLU A 86 -5.14 7.24 12.28
N TYR A 87 -3.87 7.52 12.05
CA TYR A 87 -3.44 8.82 11.51
C TYR A 87 -4.06 9.11 10.13
N PHE A 88 -4.09 8.12 9.22
CA PHE A 88 -4.74 8.26 7.92
C PHE A 88 -6.26 8.47 8.05
N ASN A 89 -6.87 7.78 9.01
CA ASN A 89 -8.30 7.93 9.30
C ASN A 89 -8.65 9.34 9.78
N GLU A 90 -7.82 9.94 10.64
CA GLU A 90 -7.95 11.36 11.07
C GLU A 90 -7.82 12.33 9.89
N MET A 91 -7.02 11.98 8.90
CA MET A 91 -6.86 12.76 7.66
C MET A 91 -8.00 12.56 6.66
N GLY A 92 -8.93 11.63 6.95
CA GLY A 92 -10.13 11.38 6.15
C GLY A 92 -9.99 10.26 5.13
N CYS A 93 -9.04 9.35 5.31
CA CYS A 93 -8.92 8.15 4.49
C CYS A 93 -10.17 7.28 4.60
N LEU A 94 -10.68 6.78 3.46
CA LEU A 94 -11.87 5.94 3.37
C LEU A 94 -11.65 4.69 2.52
N VAL A 95 -10.51 4.57 1.87
CA VAL A 95 -10.24 3.52 0.89
C VAL A 95 -8.79 3.06 0.96
N SER A 96 -8.59 1.77 0.78
CA SER A 96 -7.26 1.21 0.53
C SER A 96 -7.11 0.84 -0.96
N ASP A 97 -5.87 0.87 -1.43
CA ASP A 97 -5.48 0.48 -2.78
C ASP A 97 -4.32 -0.53 -2.70
N HIS A 98 -4.52 -1.75 -3.19
CA HIS A 98 -3.51 -2.80 -3.19
C HIS A 98 -3.18 -3.23 -4.61
N GLY A 99 -1.89 -3.24 -4.95
CA GLY A 99 -1.39 -3.76 -6.21
C GLY A 99 -0.77 -5.15 -6.04
N LEU A 100 -1.53 -6.18 -6.36
CA LEU A 100 -1.10 -7.58 -6.25
C LEU A 100 -0.74 -8.14 -7.63
N ASP A 101 0.36 -8.89 -7.71
CA ASP A 101 0.71 -9.58 -8.97
C ASP A 101 -0.27 -10.72 -9.26
N TYR A 102 -0.72 -11.42 -8.23
CA TYR A 102 -1.74 -12.48 -8.26
C TYR A 102 -2.45 -12.55 -6.90
N VAL A 103 -3.56 -13.27 -6.84
CA VAL A 103 -4.25 -13.56 -5.59
C VAL A 103 -3.62 -14.79 -4.95
N MET A 104 -3.04 -14.61 -3.75
CA MET A 104 -2.43 -15.67 -2.98
C MET A 104 -3.32 -16.06 -1.79
N TYR A 105 -3.28 -17.35 -1.42
CA TYR A 105 -3.85 -17.83 -0.18
C TYR A 105 -3.03 -19.03 0.32
N ALA A 106 -2.16 -18.79 1.29
CA ALA A 106 -1.31 -19.77 1.93
C ALA A 106 -1.35 -19.54 3.45
N PRO A 107 -2.31 -20.14 4.17
CA PRO A 107 -2.40 -19.96 5.62
C PRO A 107 -1.20 -20.60 6.33
N ALA A 108 -0.77 -19.98 7.40
CA ALA A 108 0.33 -20.45 8.26
C ALA A 108 0.02 -20.13 9.73
N SER A 109 0.72 -20.77 10.65
CA SER A 109 0.62 -20.45 12.07
C SER A 109 1.32 -19.12 12.39
N ASP A 110 0.98 -18.54 13.54
CA ASP A 110 1.61 -17.29 13.99
C ASP A 110 3.13 -17.48 14.18
N GLU A 111 3.57 -18.65 14.65
CA GLU A 111 4.99 -18.98 14.83
C GLU A 111 5.74 -19.09 13.49
N GLU A 112 5.08 -19.61 12.45
CA GLU A 112 5.66 -19.66 11.10
C GLU A 112 5.80 -18.26 10.51
N ILE A 113 4.77 -17.43 10.64
CA ILE A 113 4.80 -16.04 10.16
C ILE A 113 5.89 -15.24 10.88
N GLU A 114 6.05 -15.43 12.18
CA GLU A 114 7.09 -14.75 12.95
C GLU A 114 8.50 -15.09 12.44
N LYS A 115 8.77 -16.37 12.19
CA LYS A 115 10.05 -16.82 11.60
C LYS A 115 10.30 -16.25 10.20
N ILE A 116 9.23 -16.18 9.38
CA ILE A 116 9.32 -15.60 8.04
C ILE A 116 9.63 -14.10 8.15
N PHE A 117 8.98 -13.41 9.07
CA PHE A 117 9.19 -11.98 9.30
C PHE A 117 10.63 -11.69 9.78
N GLU A 118 11.13 -12.49 10.71
CA GLU A 118 12.53 -12.42 11.18
C GLU A 118 13.53 -12.57 10.02
N LYS A 119 13.32 -13.56 9.12
CA LYS A 119 14.14 -13.70 7.90
C LYS A 119 14.15 -12.41 7.06
N GLY A 120 12.97 -11.80 6.86
CA GLY A 120 12.84 -10.55 6.10
C GLY A 120 13.61 -9.39 6.74
N LEU A 121 13.57 -9.25 8.06
CA LEU A 121 14.34 -8.24 8.80
C LEU A 121 15.86 -8.46 8.73
N ASN A 122 16.29 -9.72 8.73
CA ASN A 122 17.69 -10.10 8.68
C ASN A 122 18.26 -10.17 7.25
N HIS A 123 17.52 -9.75 6.23
CA HIS A 123 17.91 -9.86 4.82
C HIS A 123 18.19 -11.29 4.36
N GLU A 124 17.57 -12.28 5.00
CA GLU A 124 17.69 -13.68 4.62
C GLU A 124 16.75 -13.97 3.42
N ALA A 125 17.09 -15.03 2.69
CA ALA A 125 16.26 -15.44 1.55
C ALA A 125 14.89 -15.98 2.01
N VAL A 126 13.82 -15.36 1.51
CA VAL A 126 12.43 -15.79 1.71
C VAL A 126 11.96 -16.49 0.44
N THR A 127 11.49 -17.72 0.56
CA THR A 127 10.95 -18.48 -0.57
C THR A 127 9.63 -17.89 -1.06
N THR A 128 9.23 -18.22 -2.29
CA THR A 128 7.93 -17.78 -2.85
C THR A 128 6.77 -18.23 -1.95
N PHE A 129 6.81 -19.46 -1.44
CA PHE A 129 5.76 -19.98 -0.57
C PHE A 129 5.69 -19.24 0.77
N GLU A 130 6.82 -19.00 1.43
CA GLU A 130 6.89 -18.18 2.66
C GLU A 130 6.40 -16.74 2.40
N CYS A 131 6.73 -16.18 1.24
CA CYS A 131 6.24 -14.86 0.84
C CYS A 131 4.70 -14.84 0.72
N ASP A 132 4.10 -15.90 0.14
CA ASP A 132 2.65 -16.02 0.05
C ASP A 132 1.98 -16.23 1.41
N GLN A 133 2.61 -16.98 2.32
CA GLN A 133 2.16 -17.13 3.71
C GLN A 133 2.14 -15.77 4.43
N TYR A 134 3.24 -15.03 4.36
CA TYR A 134 3.34 -13.70 4.95
C TYR A 134 2.29 -12.73 4.38
N LYS A 135 2.17 -12.65 3.05
CA LYS A 135 1.18 -11.78 2.39
C LYS A 135 -0.25 -12.16 2.77
N THR A 136 -0.54 -13.46 2.87
CA THR A 136 -1.86 -13.95 3.32
C THR A 136 -2.15 -13.48 4.74
N ALA A 137 -1.22 -13.66 5.67
CA ALA A 137 -1.38 -13.22 7.06
C ALA A 137 -1.56 -11.69 7.15
N PHE A 138 -0.76 -10.94 6.41
CA PHE A 138 -0.85 -9.49 6.35
C PHE A 138 -2.21 -9.02 5.81
N LEU A 139 -2.67 -9.56 4.67
CA LEU A 139 -3.95 -9.17 4.06
C LEU A 139 -5.14 -9.52 4.96
N LEU A 140 -5.11 -10.68 5.62
CA LEU A 140 -6.17 -11.07 6.56
C LEU A 140 -6.19 -10.17 7.80
N PHE A 141 -5.03 -9.77 8.30
CA PHE A 141 -4.94 -8.81 9.40
C PHE A 141 -5.51 -7.44 8.98
N ILE A 142 -5.00 -6.88 7.88
CA ILE A 142 -5.36 -5.51 7.50
C ILE A 142 -6.83 -5.39 7.05
N ALA A 143 -7.41 -6.45 6.48
CA ALA A 143 -8.83 -6.49 6.13
C ALA A 143 -9.75 -6.37 7.36
N LYS A 144 -9.34 -6.93 8.51
CA LYS A 144 -10.05 -6.75 9.78
C LYS A 144 -10.02 -5.30 10.24
N GLU A 145 -8.87 -4.64 10.09
CA GLU A 145 -8.71 -3.23 10.43
C GLU A 145 -9.50 -2.33 9.48
N TYR A 146 -9.55 -2.62 8.18
CA TYR A 146 -10.41 -1.89 7.26
C TYR A 146 -11.88 -1.97 7.64
N LYS A 147 -12.33 -3.18 8.02
CA LYS A 147 -13.70 -3.36 8.54
C LYS A 147 -13.94 -2.52 9.80
N ARG A 148 -12.97 -2.47 10.73
CA ARG A 148 -13.06 -1.70 11.98
C ARG A 148 -13.18 -0.19 11.70
N LEU A 149 -12.41 0.32 10.74
CA LEU A 149 -12.38 1.73 10.35
C LEU A 149 -13.48 2.10 9.34
N GLY A 150 -14.20 1.14 8.79
CA GLY A 150 -15.20 1.37 7.75
C GLY A 150 -14.62 1.71 6.38
N TRP A 151 -13.37 1.31 6.11
CA TRP A 151 -12.71 1.57 4.84
C TRP A 151 -13.07 0.55 3.77
N VAL A 152 -13.12 0.99 2.53
CA VAL A 152 -13.28 0.12 1.37
C VAL A 152 -11.93 -0.49 1.01
N MET A 153 -11.87 -1.82 0.89
CA MET A 153 -10.68 -2.53 0.42
C MET A 153 -10.73 -2.68 -1.11
N GLN A 154 -9.83 -2.02 -1.81
CA GLN A 154 -9.68 -2.13 -3.27
C GLN A 154 -8.47 -2.98 -3.61
N LEU A 155 -8.68 -4.04 -4.39
CA LEU A 155 -7.64 -4.95 -4.84
C LEU A 155 -7.46 -4.85 -6.35
N HIS A 156 -6.28 -4.42 -6.78
CA HIS A 156 -5.82 -4.49 -8.16
C HIS A 156 -4.90 -5.71 -8.30
N TYR A 157 -5.27 -6.69 -9.11
CA TYR A 157 -4.49 -7.91 -9.29
C TYR A 157 -4.46 -8.35 -10.76
N GLY A 158 -3.47 -9.20 -11.09
CA GLY A 158 -3.34 -9.78 -12.43
C GLY A 158 -2.85 -8.81 -13.51
N CYS A 159 -2.40 -7.61 -13.13
CA CYS A 159 -1.78 -6.68 -14.07
C CYS A 159 -0.37 -7.15 -14.43
N LYS A 160 -0.11 -7.39 -15.71
CA LYS A 160 1.26 -7.56 -16.19
C LYS A 160 1.95 -6.20 -16.20
N ARG A 161 2.95 -6.03 -15.35
CA ARG A 161 3.74 -4.80 -15.25
C ARG A 161 4.92 -4.82 -16.23
N ASP A 162 5.43 -3.62 -16.53
CA ASP A 162 6.65 -3.44 -17.31
C ASP A 162 6.64 -4.15 -18.68
N ASN A 163 5.48 -4.13 -19.34
CA ASN A 163 5.23 -4.82 -20.61
C ASN A 163 6.16 -4.35 -21.74
N ASN A 164 6.55 -3.07 -21.72
CA ASN A 164 7.53 -2.51 -22.64
C ASN A 164 8.94 -2.70 -22.08
N THR A 165 9.50 -3.88 -22.25
CA THR A 165 10.84 -4.24 -21.73
C THR A 165 11.95 -3.31 -22.22
N THR A 166 11.84 -2.81 -23.47
CA THR A 166 12.82 -1.87 -24.03
C THR A 166 12.80 -0.54 -23.27
N MET A 167 11.61 -0.03 -22.98
CA MET A 167 11.48 1.23 -22.24
C MET A 167 11.77 1.04 -20.76
N TYR A 168 11.40 -0.10 -20.17
CA TYR A 168 11.75 -0.45 -18.80
C TYR A 168 13.26 -0.45 -18.57
N ASN A 169 14.03 -1.03 -19.50
CA ASN A 169 15.50 -1.04 -19.43
C ASN A 169 16.13 0.36 -19.58
N LYS A 170 15.42 1.31 -20.18
CA LYS A 170 15.92 2.69 -20.37
C LYS A 170 15.47 3.65 -19.26
N LEU A 171 14.23 3.53 -18.80
CA LEU A 171 13.57 4.51 -17.94
C LEU A 171 13.24 3.94 -16.54
N GLY A 172 13.35 2.63 -16.35
CA GLY A 172 12.95 1.97 -15.11
C GLY A 172 11.43 1.75 -15.00
N PRO A 173 10.93 1.53 -13.79
CA PRO A 173 9.51 1.36 -13.52
C PRO A 173 8.66 2.52 -14.06
N VAL A 174 7.37 2.26 -14.34
CA VAL A 174 6.41 3.23 -14.92
C VAL A 174 6.54 3.41 -16.43
N SER A 175 7.34 2.59 -17.12
CA SER A 175 7.46 2.59 -18.58
C SER A 175 6.18 2.21 -19.35
N TYR A 176 5.16 1.67 -18.67
CA TYR A 176 3.86 1.29 -19.24
C TYR A 176 3.08 2.50 -19.82
N THR A 177 3.33 3.71 -19.37
CA THR A 177 2.69 4.92 -19.90
C THR A 177 3.05 5.21 -21.35
N HIS A 178 4.05 4.54 -21.89
CA HIS A 178 4.50 4.65 -23.28
C HIS A 178 3.93 3.59 -24.22
N LEU A 179 2.97 2.77 -23.76
CA LEU A 179 2.20 1.88 -24.62
C LEU A 179 1.31 2.73 -25.53
N ARG A 180 1.37 2.47 -26.84
CA ARG A 180 0.47 3.11 -27.79
C ARG A 180 -0.95 2.57 -27.58
N ALA A 181 -1.95 3.45 -27.66
CA ALA A 181 -3.36 3.11 -27.48
C ALA A 181 -3.95 2.11 -28.51
N HIS A 182 -3.16 1.71 -29.50
CA HIS A 182 -3.57 0.78 -30.56
C HIS A 182 -3.05 -0.64 -30.38
N GLU A 183 -2.45 -0.98 -29.24
CA GLU A 183 -1.89 -2.31 -28.97
C GLU A 183 -2.80 -3.16 -28.06
N THR A 184 -4.07 -2.74 -27.91
CA THR A 184 -5.14 -3.48 -27.22
C THR A 184 -6.12 -4.07 -28.20
#